data_9e51c54d352b04c0a4811ca74a2374b5
#
_entry.id   9e51c54d352b04c0a4811ca74a2374b5
#
_cell.length_a   1.000
_cell.length_b   1.000
_cell.length_c   1.000
_cell.angle_alpha   90.00
_cell.angle_beta   90.00
_cell.angle_gamma   90.00
#
_symmetry.space_group_name_H-M   'P 1'
#
loop_
_entity.id
_entity.type
_entity.pdbx_description
1 polymer ?
#
loop_
_entity_poly.entity_id
_entity_poly.type
_entity_poly.pdbx_seq_one_letter_code
_entity_poly.pdbx_strand_id
1 'polypeptide(L)'
;TPEARALRNRLRAHGRQLGDHRDPKRGTQAVGRLMQECAYEHWHRMLFARFLAETDLLIEPKSGVAISLDEARELAREQGADWLELASDYAERMLPQIFRKDDPVLAVTLPAETRSELEDLLKALPREVFLADDSLGWVYQFWQADRKDEVNRSEKKIGADELPAVTQLFTEDYMVLFLLHNTLGAWWAGKVLAGNPALAASASSEDELRAA
;
A
#
# COMPACT_ATOMS: atom_id res chain seq x y z
N THR A 1 31.39 6.25 -9.84
CA THR A 1 30.97 6.11 -11.25
C THR A 1 30.04 7.26 -11.63
N PRO A 2 29.86 7.59 -12.94
CA PRO A 2 28.88 8.58 -13.40
C PRO A 2 27.46 8.24 -12.95
N GLU A 3 27.06 6.97 -12.97
CA GLU A 3 25.74 6.47 -12.58
C GLU A 3 25.47 6.75 -11.09
N ALA A 4 26.43 6.45 -10.22
CA ALA A 4 26.32 6.72 -8.78
C ALA A 4 26.18 8.23 -8.49
N ARG A 5 26.82 9.08 -9.32
CA ARG A 5 26.68 10.52 -9.21
C ARG A 5 25.28 10.97 -9.67
N ALA A 6 24.79 10.40 -10.76
CA ALA A 6 23.45 10.68 -11.27
C ALA A 6 22.37 10.27 -10.25
N LEU A 7 22.45 9.05 -9.70
CA LEU A 7 21.55 8.58 -8.65
C LEU A 7 21.58 9.51 -7.43
N ARG A 8 22.77 9.85 -6.93
CA ARG A 8 22.89 10.77 -5.79
C ARG A 8 22.24 12.14 -6.05
N ASN A 9 22.36 12.65 -7.27
CA ASN A 9 21.75 13.93 -7.62
C ASN A 9 20.22 13.81 -7.68
N ARG A 10 19.69 12.70 -8.22
CA ARG A 10 18.24 12.42 -8.21
C ARG A 10 17.71 12.31 -6.78
N LEU A 11 18.35 11.52 -5.93
CA LEU A 11 17.98 11.36 -4.52
C LEU A 11 18.01 12.69 -3.76
N ARG A 12 19.04 13.53 -3.98
CA ARG A 12 19.10 14.86 -3.37
C ARG A 12 17.98 15.78 -3.86
N ALA A 13 17.64 15.72 -5.13
CA ALA A 13 16.53 16.48 -5.69
C ALA A 13 15.21 16.02 -5.07
N HIS A 14 15.00 14.71 -4.99
CA HIS A 14 13.81 14.11 -4.39
C HIS A 14 13.69 14.47 -2.89
N GLY A 15 14.76 14.34 -2.10
CA GLY A 15 14.76 14.75 -0.70
C GLY A 15 14.37 16.22 -0.49
N ARG A 16 14.79 17.12 -1.39
CA ARG A 16 14.34 18.53 -1.32
C ARG A 16 12.85 18.70 -1.63
N GLN A 17 12.31 17.91 -2.55
CA GLN A 17 10.87 17.90 -2.82
C GLN A 17 10.07 17.41 -1.63
N LEU A 18 10.61 16.45 -0.86
CA LEU A 18 10.05 15.96 0.39
C LEU A 18 10.21 16.92 1.59
N GLY A 19 10.95 18.02 1.43
CA GLY A 19 11.16 19.02 2.47
C GLY A 19 12.52 18.94 3.17
N ASP A 20 13.47 18.13 2.69
CA ASP A 20 14.85 18.13 3.22
C ASP A 20 15.59 19.40 2.81
N HIS A 21 15.85 20.28 3.77
CA HIS A 21 16.49 21.56 3.54
C HIS A 21 17.99 21.43 3.26
N ARG A 22 18.49 22.28 2.37
CA ARG A 22 19.93 22.45 2.12
C ARG A 22 20.47 23.60 2.97
N ASP A 23 21.56 23.34 3.69
CA ASP A 23 22.35 24.38 4.32
C ASP A 23 23.40 24.90 3.33
N PRO A 24 23.22 26.10 2.76
CA PRO A 24 24.15 26.65 1.78
C PRO A 24 25.52 27.02 2.40
N LYS A 25 25.59 27.28 3.71
CA LYS A 25 26.83 27.66 4.39
C LYS A 25 27.73 26.44 4.60
N ARG A 26 27.14 25.29 4.94
CA ARG A 26 27.86 24.02 5.19
C ARG A 26 27.95 23.14 3.95
N GLY A 27 27.21 23.45 2.88
CA GLY A 27 27.13 22.62 1.68
C GLY A 27 26.46 21.27 1.91
N THR A 28 25.82 21.06 3.06
CA THR A 28 25.12 19.83 3.45
C THR A 28 23.64 19.92 3.13
N GLN A 29 22.98 18.76 3.04
CA GLN A 29 21.54 18.64 2.92
C GLN A 29 21.02 17.69 3.97
N ALA A 30 19.93 18.02 4.63
CA ALA A 30 19.19 17.09 5.47
C ALA A 30 18.73 15.87 4.64
N VAL A 31 18.60 14.72 5.27
CA VAL A 31 18.20 13.47 4.64
C VAL A 31 17.07 12.76 5.39
N GLY A 32 16.49 13.38 6.38
CA GLY A 32 15.51 12.76 7.27
C GLY A 32 14.24 12.34 6.53
N ARG A 33 13.71 13.20 5.66
CA ARG A 33 12.53 12.90 4.84
C ARG A 33 12.84 11.82 3.82
N LEU A 34 13.97 11.94 3.14
CA LEU A 34 14.41 10.95 2.16
C LEU A 34 14.61 9.57 2.81
N MET A 35 15.16 9.51 4.01
CA MET A 35 15.32 8.26 4.76
C MET A 35 13.96 7.61 5.09
N GLN A 36 13.00 8.41 5.55
CA GLN A 36 11.64 7.92 5.82
C GLN A 36 10.97 7.39 4.56
N GLU A 37 11.11 8.11 3.45
CA GLU A 37 10.58 7.67 2.15
C GLU A 37 11.21 6.37 1.68
N CYS A 38 12.54 6.25 1.74
CA CYS A 38 13.24 5.01 1.42
C CYS A 38 12.76 3.85 2.30
N ALA A 39 12.64 4.06 3.60
CA ALA A 39 12.19 3.03 4.53
C ALA A 39 10.75 2.60 4.20
N TYR A 40 9.86 3.57 3.95
CA TYR A 40 8.48 3.32 3.58
C TYR A 40 8.36 2.50 2.30
N GLU A 41 9.02 2.93 1.22
CA GLU A 41 8.92 2.27 -0.08
C GLU A 41 9.44 0.83 -0.05
N HIS A 42 10.57 0.57 0.62
CA HIS A 42 11.06 -0.79 0.78
C HIS A 42 10.14 -1.66 1.62
N TRP A 43 9.70 -1.16 2.78
CA TRP A 43 8.79 -1.87 3.66
C TRP A 43 7.44 -2.13 2.99
N HIS A 44 6.84 -1.10 2.38
CA HIS A 44 5.55 -1.19 1.71
C HIS A 44 5.56 -2.24 0.60
N ARG A 45 6.61 -2.28 -0.22
CA ARG A 45 6.74 -3.26 -1.30
C ARG A 45 6.78 -4.70 -0.78
N MET A 46 7.53 -4.94 0.28
CA MET A 46 7.62 -6.27 0.90
C MET A 46 6.27 -6.69 1.48
N LEU A 47 5.62 -5.80 2.23
CA LEU A 47 4.32 -6.04 2.84
C LEU A 47 3.24 -6.27 1.76
N PHE A 48 3.22 -5.42 0.73
CA PHE A 48 2.21 -5.50 -0.32
C PHE A 48 2.41 -6.74 -1.21
N ALA A 49 3.64 -7.13 -1.50
CA ALA A 49 3.93 -8.38 -2.21
C ALA A 49 3.40 -9.59 -1.43
N ARG A 50 3.60 -9.59 -0.10
CA ARG A 50 3.03 -10.63 0.76
C ARG A 50 1.50 -10.57 0.80
N PHE A 51 0.92 -9.40 0.94
CA PHE A 51 -0.54 -9.24 0.90
C PHE A 51 -1.13 -9.84 -0.39
N LEU A 52 -0.55 -9.54 -1.55
CA LEU A 52 -1.01 -10.09 -2.82
C LEU A 52 -0.93 -11.61 -2.86
N ALA A 53 0.15 -12.18 -2.30
CA ALA A 53 0.31 -13.64 -2.25
C ALA A 53 -0.65 -14.33 -1.28
N GLU A 54 -0.95 -13.72 -0.13
CA GLU A 54 -1.87 -14.27 0.87
C GLU A 54 -3.34 -14.12 0.50
N THR A 55 -3.66 -13.17 -0.35
CA THR A 55 -5.02 -12.92 -0.86
C THR A 55 -5.28 -13.52 -2.25
N ASP A 56 -4.37 -14.37 -2.74
CA ASP A 56 -4.44 -15.00 -4.07
C ASP A 56 -4.53 -13.98 -5.21
N LEU A 57 -3.89 -12.82 -5.05
CA LEU A 57 -3.87 -11.74 -6.04
C LEU A 57 -2.51 -11.59 -6.76
N LEU A 58 -1.46 -12.26 -6.31
CA LEU A 58 -0.16 -12.25 -7.00
C LEU A 58 -0.19 -13.18 -8.20
N ILE A 59 -0.44 -12.64 -9.37
CA ILE A 59 -0.61 -13.44 -10.61
C ILE A 59 0.74 -13.62 -11.32
N GLU A 60 1.11 -14.87 -11.59
CA GLU A 60 2.24 -15.19 -12.46
C GLU A 60 1.88 -14.86 -13.93
N PRO A 61 2.65 -13.97 -14.61
CA PRO A 61 2.22 -13.40 -15.89
C PRO A 61 2.13 -14.38 -17.07
N LYS A 62 2.84 -15.51 -17.02
CA LYS A 62 2.85 -16.49 -18.14
C LYS A 62 1.68 -17.46 -18.03
N SER A 63 1.41 -17.94 -16.82
CA SER A 63 0.35 -18.91 -16.56
C SER A 63 -1.01 -18.25 -16.30
N GLY A 64 -1.02 -16.99 -15.84
CA GLY A 64 -2.21 -16.30 -15.39
C GLY A 64 -2.77 -16.87 -14.07
N VAL A 65 -1.98 -17.63 -13.34
CA VAL A 65 -2.38 -18.30 -12.10
C VAL A 65 -1.83 -17.52 -10.90
N ALA A 66 -2.62 -17.45 -9.84
CA ALA A 66 -2.19 -16.90 -8.57
C ALA A 66 -1.10 -17.78 -7.94
N ILE A 67 -0.08 -17.17 -7.38
CA ILE A 67 1.03 -17.85 -6.71
C ILE A 67 1.15 -17.38 -5.27
N SER A 68 1.49 -18.31 -4.39
CA SER A 68 1.84 -18.05 -3.00
C SER A 68 3.23 -17.42 -2.86
N LEU A 69 3.52 -16.91 -1.68
CA LEU A 69 4.84 -16.35 -1.38
C LEU A 69 5.97 -17.40 -1.50
N ASP A 70 5.71 -18.65 -1.11
CA ASP A 70 6.70 -19.71 -1.19
C ASP A 70 6.95 -20.13 -2.65
N GLU A 71 5.92 -20.20 -3.48
CA GLU A 71 6.07 -20.41 -4.93
C GLU A 71 6.83 -19.25 -5.60
N ALA A 72 6.56 -18.00 -5.20
CA ALA A 72 7.34 -16.86 -5.69
C ALA A 72 8.82 -16.96 -5.33
N ARG A 73 9.15 -17.47 -4.15
CA ARG A 73 10.54 -17.73 -3.72
C ARG A 73 11.20 -18.86 -4.52
N GLU A 74 10.47 -19.92 -4.79
CA GLU A 74 10.98 -21.03 -5.62
C GLU A 74 11.26 -20.57 -7.04
N LEU A 75 10.32 -19.89 -7.66
CA LEU A 75 10.47 -19.31 -8.99
C LEU A 75 11.64 -18.31 -9.07
N ALA A 76 11.82 -17.49 -8.05
CA ALA A 76 12.94 -16.56 -7.98
C ALA A 76 14.29 -17.29 -7.92
N ARG A 77 14.40 -18.37 -7.12
CA ARG A 77 15.61 -19.21 -7.05
C ARG A 77 15.94 -19.85 -8.40
N GLU A 78 14.93 -20.37 -9.10
CA GLU A 78 15.11 -20.96 -10.44
C GLU A 78 15.61 -19.93 -11.46
N GLN A 79 15.18 -18.66 -11.33
CA GLN A 79 15.58 -17.57 -12.21
C GLN A 79 16.89 -16.88 -11.78
N GLY A 80 17.49 -17.27 -10.64
CA GLY A 80 18.63 -16.58 -10.06
C GLY A 80 18.35 -15.14 -9.63
N ALA A 81 17.09 -14.85 -9.34
CA ALA A 81 16.58 -13.53 -8.94
C ALA A 81 16.23 -13.48 -7.45
N ASP A 82 16.00 -12.29 -6.96
CA ASP A 82 15.42 -12.07 -5.64
C ASP A 82 13.89 -12.21 -5.67
N TRP A 83 13.33 -12.84 -4.65
CA TRP A 83 11.88 -13.06 -4.59
C TRP A 83 11.09 -11.75 -4.56
N LEU A 84 11.64 -10.70 -3.92
CA LEU A 84 10.98 -9.40 -3.84
C LEU A 84 11.01 -8.68 -5.20
N GLU A 85 12.10 -8.80 -5.94
CA GLU A 85 12.16 -8.31 -7.32
C GLU A 85 11.14 -9.03 -8.19
N LEU A 86 11.08 -10.36 -8.12
CA LEU A 86 10.12 -11.15 -8.89
C LEU A 86 8.67 -10.79 -8.52
N ALA A 87 8.34 -10.74 -7.24
CA ALA A 87 7.00 -10.37 -6.77
C ALA A 87 6.64 -8.91 -7.15
N SER A 88 7.61 -8.00 -7.07
CA SER A 88 7.43 -6.60 -7.49
C SER A 88 7.24 -6.49 -9.00
N ASP A 89 7.92 -7.30 -9.80
CA ASP A 89 7.74 -7.35 -11.25
C ASP A 89 6.34 -7.82 -11.64
N TYR A 90 5.83 -8.84 -10.94
CA TYR A 90 4.49 -9.33 -11.17
C TYR A 90 3.43 -8.30 -10.74
N ALA A 91 3.61 -7.72 -9.55
CA ALA A 91 2.73 -6.67 -9.03
C ALA A 91 2.73 -5.41 -9.92
N GLU A 92 3.89 -5.00 -10.46
CA GLU A 92 3.99 -3.85 -11.37
C GLU A 92 3.21 -4.06 -12.66
N ARG A 93 3.23 -5.26 -13.22
CA ARG A 93 2.41 -5.59 -14.40
C ARG A 93 0.94 -5.48 -14.14
N MET A 94 0.51 -5.77 -12.91
CA MET A 94 -0.87 -5.62 -12.46
C MET A 94 -1.20 -4.17 -12.09
N LEU A 95 -0.29 -3.49 -11.39
CA LEU A 95 -0.50 -2.19 -10.74
C LEU A 95 0.68 -1.23 -10.99
N PRO A 96 0.95 -0.84 -12.25
CA PRO A 96 2.14 -0.06 -12.60
C PRO A 96 2.20 1.32 -11.93
N GLN A 97 1.07 1.89 -11.52
CA GLN A 97 1.02 3.17 -10.82
C GLN A 97 1.49 3.09 -9.36
N ILE A 98 1.40 1.90 -8.75
CA ILE A 98 1.81 1.66 -7.35
C ILE A 98 3.27 1.23 -7.29
N PHE A 99 3.67 0.28 -8.15
CA PHE A 99 5.03 -0.28 -8.17
C PHE A 99 5.92 0.43 -9.20
N ARG A 100 6.20 1.71 -8.98
CA ARG A 100 7.02 2.53 -9.90
C ARG A 100 8.49 2.17 -9.82
N LYS A 101 9.00 1.42 -10.80
CA LYS A 101 10.43 1.01 -10.87
C LYS A 101 11.42 2.16 -11.07
N ASP A 102 10.98 3.26 -11.62
CA ASP A 102 11.79 4.44 -11.92
C ASP A 102 12.02 5.34 -10.71
N ASP A 103 11.40 5.03 -9.57
CA ASP A 103 11.60 5.80 -8.35
C ASP A 103 13.05 5.68 -7.86
N PRO A 104 13.77 6.81 -7.67
CA PRO A 104 15.17 6.77 -7.27
C PRO A 104 15.42 6.15 -5.90
N VAL A 105 14.43 6.13 -5.01
CA VAL A 105 14.59 5.52 -3.67
C VAL A 105 14.75 4.02 -3.73
N LEU A 106 14.20 3.36 -4.75
CA LEU A 106 14.31 1.92 -4.96
C LEU A 106 15.69 1.47 -5.46
N ALA A 107 16.49 2.42 -5.97
CA ALA A 107 17.89 2.15 -6.30
C ALA A 107 18.80 2.20 -5.06
N VAL A 108 18.26 2.54 -3.88
CA VAL A 108 18.95 2.45 -2.59
C VAL A 108 18.75 1.03 -2.06
N THR A 109 19.83 0.26 -1.97
CA THR A 109 19.77 -1.11 -1.44
C THR A 109 19.88 -1.11 0.08
N LEU A 110 19.03 -1.86 0.75
CA LEU A 110 19.17 -2.13 2.18
C LEU A 110 20.36 -3.08 2.41
N PRO A 111 21.07 -2.96 3.55
CA PRO A 111 22.03 -3.98 3.96
C PRO A 111 21.36 -5.36 4.00
N ALA A 112 22.07 -6.41 3.59
CA ALA A 112 21.52 -7.77 3.50
C ALA A 112 20.97 -8.27 4.84
N GLU A 113 21.65 -7.93 5.94
CA GLU A 113 21.21 -8.26 7.30
C GLU A 113 19.85 -7.61 7.64
N THR A 114 19.75 -6.29 7.45
CA THR A 114 18.50 -5.55 7.70
C THR A 114 17.34 -6.08 6.84
N ARG A 115 17.65 -6.43 5.60
CA ARG A 115 16.66 -7.01 4.70
C ARG A 115 16.17 -8.36 5.18
N SER A 116 17.10 -9.25 5.60
CA SER A 116 16.76 -10.56 6.18
C SER A 116 15.89 -10.42 7.42
N GLU A 117 16.23 -9.48 8.32
CA GLU A 117 15.45 -9.19 9.52
C GLU A 117 14.02 -8.75 9.17
N LEU A 118 13.84 -7.86 8.18
CA LEU A 118 12.52 -7.43 7.72
C LEU A 118 11.72 -8.59 7.10
N GLU A 119 12.38 -9.44 6.33
CA GLU A 119 11.76 -10.63 5.75
C GLU A 119 11.27 -11.59 6.83
N ASP A 120 12.10 -11.81 7.87
CA ASP A 120 11.73 -12.69 8.99
C ASP A 120 10.58 -12.13 9.81
N LEU A 121 10.55 -10.80 10.06
CA LEU A 121 9.43 -10.14 10.71
C LEU A 121 8.13 -10.30 9.89
N LEU A 122 8.19 -10.07 8.58
CA LEU A 122 7.03 -10.27 7.72
C LEU A 122 6.57 -11.72 7.70
N LYS A 123 7.52 -12.67 7.71
CA LYS A 123 7.24 -14.11 7.72
C LYS A 123 6.55 -14.57 9.01
N ALA A 124 6.86 -13.91 10.12
CA ALA A 124 6.26 -14.19 11.42
C ALA A 124 4.81 -13.70 11.56
N LEU A 125 4.35 -12.79 10.68
CA LEU A 125 2.97 -12.33 10.70
C LEU A 125 2.02 -13.48 10.30
N PRO A 126 0.95 -13.75 11.04
CA PRO A 126 -0.02 -14.75 10.66
C PRO A 126 -0.84 -14.31 9.45
N ARG A 127 -1.31 -15.28 8.68
CA ARG A 127 -2.08 -15.05 7.44
C ARG A 127 -3.33 -14.18 7.67
N GLU A 128 -3.99 -14.40 8.79
CA GLU A 128 -5.23 -13.72 9.17
C GLU A 128 -5.09 -12.20 9.20
N VAL A 129 -3.88 -11.69 9.48
CA VAL A 129 -3.59 -10.24 9.44
C VAL A 129 -3.78 -9.69 8.03
N PHE A 130 -3.44 -10.45 7.01
CA PHE A 130 -3.56 -10.04 5.61
C PHE A 130 -4.97 -10.22 5.06
N LEU A 131 -5.76 -11.11 5.64
CA LEU A 131 -7.14 -11.38 5.26
C LEU A 131 -8.16 -10.52 6.01
N ALA A 132 -7.73 -9.75 7.02
CA ALA A 132 -8.58 -8.84 7.74
C ALA A 132 -9.07 -7.69 6.83
N ASP A 133 -10.31 -7.26 7.03
CA ASP A 133 -10.88 -6.12 6.31
C ASP A 133 -10.01 -4.88 6.51
N ASP A 134 -9.79 -4.15 5.42
CA ASP A 134 -8.96 -2.93 5.38
C ASP A 134 -7.52 -3.07 5.93
N SER A 135 -6.97 -4.29 5.96
CA SER A 135 -5.67 -4.59 6.57
C SER A 135 -4.54 -3.64 6.11
N LEU A 136 -4.42 -3.39 4.79
CA LEU A 136 -3.42 -2.45 4.25
C LEU A 136 -3.69 -1.01 4.69
N GLY A 137 -4.95 -0.63 4.78
CA GLY A 137 -5.35 0.69 5.23
C GLY A 137 -4.94 0.96 6.66
N TRP A 138 -5.23 0.04 7.56
CA TRP A 138 -4.82 0.12 8.97
C TRP A 138 -3.31 0.19 9.12
N VAL A 139 -2.57 -0.63 8.38
CA VAL A 139 -1.11 -0.61 8.41
C VAL A 139 -0.55 0.74 7.97
N TYR A 140 -1.10 1.34 6.92
CA TYR A 140 -0.71 2.68 6.47
C TYR A 140 -1.05 3.76 7.51
N GLN A 141 -2.21 3.66 8.13
CA GLN A 141 -2.61 4.58 9.20
C GLN A 141 -1.66 4.50 10.41
N PHE A 142 -1.23 3.29 10.80
CA PHE A 142 -0.21 3.11 11.84
C PHE A 142 1.14 3.72 11.44
N TRP A 143 1.57 3.54 10.19
CA TRP A 143 2.80 4.17 9.71
C TRP A 143 2.76 5.70 9.83
N GLN A 144 1.61 6.30 9.61
CA GLN A 144 1.43 7.75 9.70
C GLN A 144 1.22 8.26 11.13
N ALA A 145 1.03 7.40 12.13
CA ALA A 145 0.63 7.80 13.47
C ALA A 145 1.62 8.77 14.13
N ASP A 146 2.91 8.47 14.08
CA ASP A 146 3.95 9.33 14.67
C ASP A 146 4.01 10.69 13.96
N ARG A 147 3.88 10.70 12.65
CA ARG A 147 3.86 11.92 11.85
C ARG A 147 2.62 12.78 12.15
N LYS A 148 1.48 12.15 12.29
CA LYS A 148 0.22 12.79 12.70
C LYS A 148 0.37 13.47 14.05
N ASP A 149 0.96 12.79 15.02
CA ASP A 149 1.21 13.31 16.35
C ASP A 149 2.19 14.48 16.34
N GLU A 150 3.25 14.40 15.52
CA GLU A 150 4.23 15.49 15.35
C GLU A 150 3.54 16.74 14.78
N VAL A 151 2.74 16.58 13.71
CA VAL A 151 2.03 17.69 13.08
C VAL A 151 1.02 18.31 14.04
N ASN A 152 0.25 17.52 14.75
CA ASN A 152 -0.73 18.00 15.71
C ASN A 152 -0.08 18.78 16.86
N ARG A 153 1.09 18.31 17.36
CA ARG A 153 1.83 19.01 18.43
C ARG A 153 2.51 20.29 17.94
N SER A 154 2.76 20.43 16.65
CA SER A 154 3.45 21.59 16.11
C SER A 154 2.65 22.88 16.20
N GLU A 155 1.31 22.79 16.31
CA GLU A 155 0.35 23.91 16.30
C GLU A 155 0.51 24.85 15.09
N LYS A 156 1.21 24.39 14.05
CA LYS A 156 1.40 25.14 12.81
C LYS A 156 0.26 24.89 11.83
N LYS A 157 0.10 25.82 10.90
CA LYS A 157 -0.82 25.60 9.78
C LYS A 157 -0.36 24.38 8.97
N ILE A 158 -1.25 23.42 8.78
CA ILE A 158 -0.98 22.20 8.02
C ILE A 158 -0.68 22.56 6.57
N GLY A 159 0.49 22.14 6.10
CA GLY A 159 0.90 22.26 4.71
C GLY A 159 0.44 21.09 3.85
N ALA A 160 0.65 21.18 2.54
CA ALA A 160 0.30 20.12 1.60
C ALA A 160 1.03 18.80 1.92
N ASP A 161 2.28 18.87 2.35
CA ASP A 161 3.12 17.71 2.70
C ASP A 161 2.69 17.01 3.99
N GLU A 162 1.93 17.72 4.84
CA GLU A 162 1.46 17.22 6.14
C GLU A 162 0.02 16.70 6.07
N LEU A 163 -0.70 17.12 5.03
CA LEU A 163 -2.11 16.78 4.85
C LEU A 163 -2.37 15.26 4.85
N PRO A 164 -1.58 14.41 4.17
CA PRO A 164 -1.79 12.97 4.21
C PRO A 164 -1.77 12.38 5.62
N ALA A 165 -0.84 12.81 6.47
CA ALA A 165 -0.71 12.29 7.82
C ALA A 165 -1.93 12.60 8.72
N VAL A 166 -2.59 13.73 8.50
CA VAL A 166 -3.70 14.18 9.36
C VAL A 166 -5.09 13.87 8.81
N THR A 167 -5.21 13.61 7.50
CA THR A 167 -6.50 13.36 6.84
C THR A 167 -6.73 11.90 6.48
N GLN A 168 -5.70 11.07 6.50
CA GLN A 168 -5.84 9.64 6.20
C GLN A 168 -6.41 8.92 7.41
N LEU A 169 -7.73 8.85 7.43
CA LEU A 169 -8.52 8.04 8.35
C LEU A 169 -9.25 7.00 7.51
N PHE A 170 -9.00 5.74 7.80
CA PHE A 170 -9.82 4.67 7.22
C PHE A 170 -11.17 4.66 7.93
N THR A 171 -12.22 4.64 7.13
CA THR A 171 -13.59 4.61 7.64
C THR A 171 -13.93 3.16 7.95
N GLU A 172 -14.43 2.91 9.14
CA GLU A 172 -14.91 1.59 9.56
C GLU A 172 -15.90 1.01 8.57
N ASP A 173 -15.79 -0.28 8.27
CA ASP A 173 -16.57 -0.99 7.25
C ASP A 173 -18.09 -0.79 7.46
N TYR A 174 -18.57 -0.89 8.69
CA TYR A 174 -19.99 -0.70 8.98
C TYR A 174 -20.52 0.69 8.60
N MET A 175 -19.67 1.74 8.67
CA MET A 175 -20.07 3.09 8.26
C MET A 175 -20.16 3.19 6.74
N VAL A 176 -19.24 2.56 6.03
CA VAL A 176 -19.25 2.48 4.56
C VAL A 176 -20.47 1.72 4.08
N LEU A 177 -20.75 0.56 4.67
CA LEU A 177 -21.92 -0.26 4.36
C LEU A 177 -23.21 0.50 4.69
N PHE A 178 -23.28 1.18 5.82
CA PHE A 178 -24.44 2.02 6.16
C PHE A 178 -24.73 3.06 5.08
N LEU A 179 -23.70 3.78 4.62
CA LEU A 179 -23.86 4.78 3.56
C LEU A 179 -24.28 4.12 2.23
N LEU A 180 -23.62 3.04 1.84
CA LEU A 180 -23.93 2.35 0.60
C LEU A 180 -25.38 1.79 0.60
N HIS A 181 -25.78 1.15 1.68
CA HIS A 181 -27.12 0.57 1.80
C HIS A 181 -28.22 1.63 1.79
N ASN A 182 -27.99 2.74 2.51
CA ASN A 182 -29.00 3.82 2.62
C ASN A 182 -29.01 4.80 1.43
N THR A 183 -28.10 4.67 0.49
CA THR A 183 -28.03 5.49 -0.72
C THR A 183 -28.23 4.62 -1.99
N LEU A 184 -27.15 4.03 -2.49
CA LEU A 184 -27.17 3.23 -3.71
C LEU A 184 -28.03 1.97 -3.57
N GLY A 185 -27.95 1.29 -2.43
CA GLY A 185 -28.75 0.10 -2.13
C GLY A 185 -30.23 0.41 -2.09
N ALA A 186 -30.63 1.45 -1.37
CA ALA A 186 -32.02 1.86 -1.30
C ALA A 186 -32.58 2.32 -2.65
N TRP A 187 -31.78 3.05 -3.44
CA TRP A 187 -32.15 3.45 -4.79
C TRP A 187 -32.31 2.24 -5.73
N TRP A 188 -31.37 1.29 -5.68
CA TRP A 188 -31.41 0.09 -6.49
C TRP A 188 -32.58 -0.81 -6.09
N ALA A 189 -32.79 -1.05 -4.79
CA ALA A 189 -33.95 -1.79 -4.28
C ALA A 189 -35.27 -1.18 -4.77
N GLY A 190 -35.38 0.14 -4.71
CA GLY A 190 -36.56 0.84 -5.24
C GLY A 190 -36.81 0.57 -6.73
N LYS A 191 -35.74 0.53 -7.56
CA LYS A 191 -35.85 0.16 -8.98
C LYS A 191 -36.27 -1.29 -9.20
N VAL A 192 -35.66 -2.23 -8.45
CA VAL A 192 -35.98 -3.67 -8.55
C VAL A 192 -37.43 -3.91 -8.16
N LEU A 193 -37.87 -3.34 -7.04
CA LEU A 193 -39.27 -3.47 -6.56
C LEU A 193 -40.28 -2.82 -7.50
N ALA A 194 -39.93 -1.70 -8.13
CA ALA A 194 -40.78 -1.08 -9.14
C ALA A 194 -40.89 -1.94 -10.41
N GLY A 195 -39.82 -2.64 -10.80
CA GLY A 195 -39.79 -3.57 -11.93
C GLY A 195 -40.47 -4.92 -11.66
N ASN A 196 -40.46 -5.35 -10.40
CA ASN A 196 -41.08 -6.61 -9.97
C ASN A 196 -41.81 -6.46 -8.61
N PRO A 197 -43.03 -5.97 -8.61
CA PRO A 197 -43.81 -5.77 -7.37
C PRO A 197 -44.06 -7.05 -6.58
N ALA A 198 -43.97 -8.24 -7.20
CA ALA A 198 -44.16 -9.51 -6.51
C ALA A 198 -43.04 -9.76 -5.49
N LEU A 199 -41.85 -9.26 -5.71
CA LEU A 199 -40.74 -9.33 -4.75
C LEU A 199 -41.03 -8.60 -3.45
N ALA A 200 -41.73 -7.46 -3.51
CA ALA A 200 -42.13 -6.72 -2.32
C ALA A 200 -43.10 -7.50 -1.42
N ALA A 201 -43.88 -8.40 -2.02
CA ALA A 201 -44.83 -9.24 -1.29
C ALA A 201 -44.20 -10.55 -0.77
N SER A 202 -43.10 -11.00 -1.33
CA SER A 202 -42.43 -12.27 -1.01
C SER A 202 -41.21 -12.12 -0.13
N ALA A 203 -40.46 -11.01 -0.24
CA ALA A 203 -39.26 -10.77 0.56
C ALA A 203 -39.65 -10.27 1.96
N SER A 204 -39.28 -11.04 2.98
CA SER A 204 -39.54 -10.72 4.39
C SER A 204 -38.33 -10.08 5.09
N SER A 205 -37.17 -10.07 4.43
CA SER A 205 -35.93 -9.53 4.94
C SER A 205 -35.08 -8.85 3.86
N GLU A 206 -34.12 -8.04 4.27
CA GLU A 206 -33.13 -7.41 3.39
C GLU A 206 -32.27 -8.46 2.66
N ASP A 207 -31.96 -9.55 3.34
CA ASP A 207 -31.14 -10.63 2.75
C ASP A 207 -31.90 -11.37 1.64
N GLU A 208 -33.19 -11.55 1.78
CA GLU A 208 -34.03 -12.10 0.72
C GLU A 208 -34.16 -11.16 -0.49
N LEU A 209 -34.18 -9.85 -0.25
CA LEU A 209 -34.13 -8.83 -1.32
C LEU A 209 -32.80 -8.79 -2.04
N ARG A 210 -31.69 -9.08 -1.34
CA ARG A 210 -30.36 -9.14 -1.94
C ARG A 210 -30.15 -10.41 -2.79
N ALA A 211 -30.81 -11.50 -2.40
CA ALA A 211 -30.73 -12.78 -3.11
C ALA A 211 -31.60 -12.86 -4.38
N ALA A 212 -32.53 -11.92 -4.55
CA ALA A 212 -33.46 -11.85 -5.66
C ALA A 212 -32.95 -10.95 -6.80
#